data_342d9ea909486ba0d2e54009003564ff
#
_entry.id   342d9ea909486ba0d2e54009003564ff
#
_cell.length_a   1.000
_cell.length_b   1.000
_cell.length_c   1.000
_cell.angle_alpha   90.00
_cell.angle_beta   90.00
_cell.angle_gamma   90.00
#
_symmetry.space_group_name_H-M   'P 1'
#
loop_
_entity.id
_entity.type
_entity.pdbx_description
1 polymer ?
#
loop_
_entity_poly.entity_id
_entity_poly.type
_entity_poly.pdbx_seq_one_letter_code
_entity_poly.pdbx_strand_id
1 'polypeptide(L)'
;VIANSNSEKDQNLKYIVRDNLINYMNTLCNNCKSKEETIEVVSNHISNFTDIANQTIKDNGFSYTANVEIGNFEFPTKTYGDISFPAGYYDALKVNLGSSSGQNWWCVLYPSLCFVDVTSGIVPDESKETLKDNLTDEEYKLISDRNDSTINFKFKLIELFSHNHILTAKN
;
A
#
# COMPACT_ATOMS: atom_id res chain seq x y z
N VAL A 1 -2.67 2.16 -6.32
CA VAL A 1 -2.64 2.88 -7.62
C VAL A 1 -3.95 2.63 -8.34
N ILE A 2 -4.68 3.69 -8.65
CA ILE A 2 -6.00 3.62 -9.30
C ILE A 2 -5.83 3.98 -10.77
N ALA A 3 -6.25 3.09 -11.66
CA ALA A 3 -6.17 3.33 -13.10
C ALA A 3 -7.14 4.42 -13.57
N ASN A 4 -6.83 5.12 -14.67
CA ASN A 4 -7.71 6.08 -15.30
C ASN A 4 -9.07 5.45 -15.69
N SER A 5 -9.05 4.25 -16.28
CA SER A 5 -10.25 3.48 -16.64
C SER A 5 -10.00 1.97 -16.56
N ASN A 6 -11.03 1.18 -16.90
CA ASN A 6 -10.90 -0.28 -17.00
C ASN A 6 -10.45 -0.76 -18.40
N SER A 7 -10.03 0.15 -19.30
CA SER A 7 -9.45 -0.26 -20.56
C SER A 7 -8.14 -1.04 -20.33
N GLU A 8 -7.84 -1.99 -21.20
CA GLU A 8 -6.61 -2.77 -21.13
C GLU A 8 -5.35 -1.87 -21.11
N LYS A 9 -5.37 -0.80 -21.91
CA LYS A 9 -4.26 0.17 -21.98
C LYS A 9 -4.04 0.89 -20.65
N ASP A 10 -5.12 1.37 -20.00
CA ASP A 10 -5.03 2.05 -18.70
C ASP A 10 -4.64 1.08 -17.58
N GLN A 11 -5.13 -0.17 -17.63
CA GLN A 11 -4.73 -1.18 -16.66
C GLN A 11 -3.24 -1.56 -16.80
N ASN A 12 -2.73 -1.71 -18.02
CA ASN A 12 -1.32 -1.97 -18.27
C ASN A 12 -0.45 -0.79 -17.82
N LEU A 13 -0.83 0.45 -18.12
CA LEU A 13 -0.12 1.64 -17.65
C LEU A 13 -0.06 1.70 -16.11
N LYS A 14 -1.17 1.38 -15.44
CA LYS A 14 -1.21 1.31 -13.96
C LYS A 14 -0.11 0.42 -13.40
N TYR A 15 0.12 -0.74 -14.01
CA TYR A 15 1.18 -1.66 -13.56
C TYR A 15 2.58 -1.11 -13.83
N ILE A 16 2.81 -0.43 -14.95
CA ILE A 16 4.10 0.20 -15.26
C ILE A 16 4.39 1.34 -14.25
N VAL A 17 3.39 2.18 -13.97
CA VAL A 17 3.50 3.24 -12.96
C VAL A 17 3.79 2.64 -11.58
N ARG A 18 3.04 1.62 -11.18
CA ARG A 18 3.25 0.91 -9.90
C ARG A 18 4.71 0.45 -9.77
N ASP A 19 5.24 -0.24 -10.78
CA ASP A 19 6.58 -0.83 -10.74
C ASP A 19 7.67 0.24 -10.61
N ASN A 20 7.53 1.37 -11.32
CA ASN A 20 8.46 2.49 -11.22
C ASN A 20 8.40 3.14 -9.83
N LEU A 21 7.21 3.30 -9.25
CA LEU A 21 7.05 3.85 -7.91
C LEU A 21 7.58 2.90 -6.82
N ILE A 22 7.38 1.59 -6.96
CA ILE A 22 7.96 0.59 -6.05
C ILE A 22 9.48 0.63 -6.11
N ASN A 23 10.06 0.67 -7.30
CA ASN A 23 11.52 0.75 -7.46
C ASN A 23 12.07 2.01 -6.78
N TYR A 24 11.41 3.16 -6.92
CA TYR A 24 11.81 4.38 -6.23
C TYR A 24 11.63 4.28 -4.72
N MET A 25 10.50 3.74 -4.25
CA MET A 25 10.23 3.49 -2.83
C MET A 25 11.35 2.67 -2.19
N ASN A 26 11.81 1.61 -2.87
CA ASN A 26 12.88 0.75 -2.37
C ASN A 26 14.20 1.49 -2.20
N THR A 27 14.52 2.44 -3.09
CA THR A 27 15.73 3.24 -2.94
C THR A 27 15.67 4.16 -1.71
N LEU A 28 14.47 4.61 -1.33
CA LEU A 28 14.26 5.52 -0.20
C LEU A 28 14.18 4.78 1.14
N CYS A 29 13.41 3.68 1.17
CA CYS A 29 12.98 3.04 2.42
C CYS A 29 13.76 1.75 2.74
N ASN A 30 14.88 1.49 2.07
CA ASN A 30 15.70 0.29 2.29
C ASN A 30 16.17 0.14 3.75
N ASN A 31 16.27 1.25 4.50
CA ASN A 31 16.70 1.29 5.89
C ASN A 31 15.60 1.73 6.86
N CYS A 32 14.37 1.95 6.39
CA CYS A 32 13.27 2.32 7.27
C CYS A 32 12.93 1.18 8.23
N LYS A 33 12.91 1.46 9.53
CA LYS A 33 12.72 0.47 10.59
C LYS A 33 11.33 0.53 11.22
N SER A 34 10.53 1.53 10.87
CA SER A 34 9.18 1.70 11.38
C SER A 34 8.23 2.26 10.33
N LYS A 35 6.93 2.13 10.61
CA LYS A 35 5.87 2.73 9.79
C LYS A 35 5.99 4.24 9.76
N GLU A 36 6.25 4.86 10.91
CA GLU A 36 6.36 6.31 11.08
C GLU A 36 7.52 6.86 10.24
N GLU A 37 8.68 6.22 10.30
CA GLU A 37 9.85 6.58 9.50
C GLU A 37 9.55 6.45 8.00
N THR A 38 8.88 5.37 7.59
CA THR A 38 8.48 5.17 6.20
C THR A 38 7.53 6.28 5.73
N ILE A 39 6.51 6.63 6.53
CA ILE A 39 5.56 7.69 6.22
C ILE A 39 6.27 9.03 6.10
N GLU A 40 7.18 9.36 7.02
CA GLU A 40 7.96 10.61 6.99
C GLU A 40 8.81 10.70 5.72
N VAL A 41 9.58 9.64 5.42
CA VAL A 41 10.43 9.60 4.22
C VAL A 41 9.59 9.76 2.96
N VAL A 42 8.49 9.03 2.83
CA VAL A 42 7.60 9.11 1.67
C VAL A 42 6.95 10.48 1.55
N SER A 43 6.50 11.07 2.67
CA SER A 43 5.89 12.40 2.70
C SER A 43 6.83 13.49 2.19
N ASN A 44 8.11 13.41 2.55
CA ASN A 44 9.13 14.34 2.09
C ASN A 44 9.47 14.20 0.59
N HIS A 45 9.01 13.12 -0.07
CA HIS A 45 9.31 12.79 -1.47
C HIS A 45 8.06 12.73 -2.37
N ILE A 46 6.91 13.26 -1.93
CA ILE A 46 5.64 13.22 -2.69
C ILE A 46 5.81 13.83 -4.10
N SER A 47 6.57 14.93 -4.24
CA SER A 47 6.84 15.54 -5.53
C SER A 47 7.57 14.58 -6.49
N ASN A 48 8.57 13.86 -5.98
CA ASN A 48 9.31 12.89 -6.78
C ASN A 48 8.42 11.72 -7.24
N PHE A 49 7.56 11.19 -6.36
CA PHE A 49 6.57 10.18 -6.74
C PHE A 49 5.63 10.68 -7.83
N THR A 50 5.19 11.94 -7.72
CA THR A 50 4.32 12.60 -8.72
C THR A 50 5.04 12.74 -10.05
N ASP A 51 6.29 13.18 -10.04
CA ASP A 51 7.10 13.36 -11.24
C ASP A 51 7.36 12.02 -11.96
N ILE A 52 7.72 10.98 -11.20
CA ILE A 52 7.91 9.62 -11.74
C ILE A 52 6.62 9.10 -12.39
N ALA A 53 5.48 9.25 -11.71
CA ALA A 53 4.20 8.82 -12.25
C ALA A 53 3.86 9.58 -13.55
N ASN A 54 4.00 10.90 -13.57
CA ASN A 54 3.71 11.74 -14.72
C ASN A 54 4.67 11.47 -15.90
N GLN A 55 5.96 11.27 -15.62
CA GLN A 55 6.92 10.91 -16.65
C GLN A 55 6.57 9.54 -17.26
N THR A 56 6.23 8.55 -16.42
CA THR A 56 5.81 7.23 -16.88
C THR A 56 4.56 7.30 -17.77
N ILE A 57 3.56 8.09 -17.38
CA ILE A 57 2.34 8.32 -18.16
C ILE A 57 2.69 8.88 -19.54
N LYS A 58 3.52 9.92 -19.58
CA LYS A 58 3.94 10.59 -20.80
C LYS A 58 4.74 9.67 -21.72
N ASP A 59 5.69 8.92 -21.19
CA ASP A 59 6.55 8.00 -21.95
C ASP A 59 5.76 6.85 -22.59
N ASN A 60 4.60 6.52 -22.01
CA ASN A 60 3.68 5.52 -22.57
C ASN A 60 2.59 6.12 -23.48
N GLY A 61 2.71 7.42 -23.85
CA GLY A 61 1.86 8.06 -24.85
C GLY A 61 0.49 8.53 -24.35
N PHE A 62 0.31 8.67 -23.03
CA PHE A 62 -0.92 9.21 -22.45
C PHE A 62 -0.78 10.70 -22.13
N SER A 63 -1.92 11.43 -22.14
CA SER A 63 -1.97 12.89 -21.95
C SER A 63 -2.52 13.35 -20.59
N TYR A 64 -3.06 12.45 -19.80
CA TYR A 64 -3.52 12.78 -18.44
C TYR A 64 -2.34 12.76 -17.44
N THR A 65 -2.59 13.26 -16.23
CA THR A 65 -1.61 13.33 -15.15
C THR A 65 -2.00 12.44 -13.98
N ALA A 66 -1.04 12.18 -13.10
CA ALA A 66 -1.25 11.54 -11.82
C ALA A 66 -1.40 12.57 -10.70
N ASN A 67 -2.23 12.25 -9.71
CA ASN A 67 -2.25 12.88 -8.39
C ASN A 67 -1.75 11.88 -7.36
N VAL A 68 -0.75 12.28 -6.54
CA VAL A 68 -0.15 11.45 -5.51
C VAL A 68 -0.40 12.08 -4.16
N GLU A 69 -0.93 11.31 -3.23
CA GLU A 69 -1.25 11.77 -1.87
C GLU A 69 -0.93 10.67 -0.86
N ILE A 70 -0.48 11.07 0.34
CA ILE A 70 -0.32 10.17 1.48
C ILE A 70 -1.38 10.50 2.51
N GLY A 71 -1.98 9.49 3.12
CA GLY A 71 -3.06 9.67 4.08
C GLY A 71 -3.63 8.35 4.55
N ASN A 72 -4.71 8.45 5.31
CA ASN A 72 -5.43 7.32 5.85
C ASN A 72 -6.67 7.04 4.99
N PHE A 73 -6.71 5.88 4.32
CA PHE A 73 -7.74 5.54 3.35
C PHE A 73 -8.43 4.23 3.68
N GLU A 74 -9.69 4.11 3.30
CA GLU A 74 -10.45 2.88 3.43
C GLU A 74 -9.99 1.81 2.43
N PHE A 75 -9.63 0.63 2.95
CA PHE A 75 -9.24 -0.54 2.18
C PHE A 75 -10.30 -1.64 2.35
N PRO A 76 -10.66 -2.33 1.28
CA PRO A 76 -11.42 -3.57 1.40
C PRO A 76 -10.52 -4.69 1.92
N THR A 77 -11.10 -5.80 2.36
CA THR A 77 -10.34 -7.02 2.67
C THR A 77 -9.47 -7.41 1.47
N LYS A 78 -8.19 -7.63 1.70
CA LYS A 78 -7.22 -8.05 0.68
C LYS A 78 -6.45 -9.27 1.13
N THR A 79 -6.41 -10.27 0.24
CA THR A 79 -5.68 -11.50 0.47
C THR A 79 -4.51 -11.58 -0.51
N TYR A 80 -3.34 -11.86 0.04
CA TYR A 80 -2.07 -12.05 -0.68
C TYR A 80 -1.56 -13.44 -0.31
N GLY A 81 -1.79 -14.42 -1.18
CA GLY A 81 -1.45 -15.81 -0.87
C GLY A 81 -2.15 -16.32 0.39
N ASP A 82 -1.36 -16.61 1.40
CA ASP A 82 -1.79 -17.08 2.73
C ASP A 82 -1.99 -15.94 3.76
N ILE A 83 -1.68 -14.69 3.40
CA ILE A 83 -1.85 -13.51 4.27
C ILE A 83 -3.10 -12.74 3.86
N SER A 84 -3.96 -12.40 4.82
CA SER A 84 -5.20 -11.65 4.60
C SER A 84 -5.32 -10.45 5.53
N PHE A 85 -5.42 -9.26 4.95
CA PHE A 85 -5.68 -8.02 5.68
C PHE A 85 -7.18 -7.72 5.68
N PRO A 86 -7.80 -7.47 6.84
CA PRO A 86 -9.21 -7.14 6.93
C PRO A 86 -9.53 -5.78 6.30
N ALA A 87 -10.79 -5.55 5.96
CA ALA A 87 -11.25 -4.22 5.57
C ALA A 87 -11.07 -3.23 6.73
N GLY A 88 -10.58 -2.02 6.43
CA GLY A 88 -10.31 -1.01 7.45
C GLY A 88 -9.64 0.22 6.87
N TYR A 89 -9.23 1.13 7.74
CA TYR A 89 -8.48 2.32 7.36
C TYR A 89 -6.99 2.08 7.54
N TYR A 90 -6.22 2.36 6.49
CA TYR A 90 -4.78 2.14 6.45
C TYR A 90 -4.06 3.39 5.96
N ASP A 91 -2.90 3.68 6.55
CA ASP A 91 -2.01 4.72 6.03
C ASP A 91 -1.41 4.23 4.70
N ALA A 92 -1.57 5.02 3.65
CA ALA A 92 -1.17 4.62 2.32
C ALA A 92 -0.73 5.78 1.43
N LEU A 93 0.16 5.48 0.48
CA LEU A 93 0.44 6.32 -0.66
C LEU A 93 -0.58 6.00 -1.75
N LYS A 94 -1.51 6.93 -1.99
CA LYS A 94 -2.56 6.80 -3.00
C LYS A 94 -2.15 7.53 -4.28
N VAL A 95 -2.20 6.82 -5.38
CA VAL A 95 -1.83 7.34 -6.71
C VAL A 95 -3.02 7.21 -7.63
N ASN A 96 -3.55 8.34 -8.04
CA ASN A 96 -4.72 8.48 -8.91
C ASN A 96 -4.25 8.81 -10.32
N LEU A 97 -4.51 7.94 -11.30
CA LEU A 97 -4.17 8.17 -12.70
C LEU A 97 -5.38 8.73 -13.45
N GLY A 98 -5.24 9.93 -14.02
CA GLY A 98 -6.30 10.58 -14.78
C GLY A 98 -7.60 10.72 -13.99
N SER A 99 -8.71 10.15 -14.50
CA SER A 99 -10.02 10.19 -13.86
C SER A 99 -10.19 9.25 -12.68
N SER A 100 -9.24 8.32 -12.46
CA SER A 100 -9.26 7.34 -11.36
C SER A 100 -10.55 6.50 -11.28
N SER A 101 -11.16 6.20 -12.45
CA SER A 101 -12.40 5.45 -12.55
C SER A 101 -12.21 3.95 -12.79
N GLY A 102 -10.96 3.51 -12.92
CA GLY A 102 -10.60 2.12 -13.15
C GLY A 102 -10.30 1.33 -11.88
N GLN A 103 -9.95 0.06 -12.06
CA GLN A 103 -9.59 -0.83 -10.97
C GLN A 103 -8.36 -0.35 -10.23
N ASN A 104 -8.40 -0.48 -8.89
CA ASN A 104 -7.28 -0.18 -8.01
C ASN A 104 -6.34 -1.39 -7.87
N TRP A 105 -5.03 -1.12 -7.82
CA TRP A 105 -4.04 -2.06 -7.35
C TRP A 105 -3.68 -1.71 -5.89
N TRP A 106 -3.81 -2.69 -5.01
CA TRP A 106 -3.66 -2.53 -3.57
C TRP A 106 -2.35 -3.13 -3.08
N CYS A 107 -1.65 -2.42 -2.20
CA CYS A 107 -0.46 -2.91 -1.52
C CYS A 107 -0.34 -2.30 -0.13
N VAL A 108 0.35 -3.00 0.76
CA VAL A 108 0.71 -2.50 2.10
C VAL A 108 2.05 -1.79 1.99
N LEU A 109 2.12 -0.56 2.51
CA LEU A 109 3.31 0.28 2.46
C LEU A 109 4.39 -0.19 3.44
N TYR A 110 3.97 -0.58 4.65
CA TYR A 110 4.87 -1.06 5.70
C TYR A 110 4.18 -2.12 6.58
N PRO A 111 4.82 -3.27 6.85
CA PRO A 111 5.95 -3.82 6.08
C PRO A 111 5.60 -3.94 4.59
N SER A 112 6.57 -3.68 3.71
CA SER A 112 6.28 -3.65 2.27
C SER A 112 5.90 -5.03 1.75
N LEU A 113 4.64 -5.18 1.32
CA LEU A 113 4.14 -6.35 0.60
C LEU A 113 4.02 -6.10 -0.92
N CYS A 114 4.62 -5.02 -1.40
CA CYS A 114 4.54 -4.61 -2.79
C CYS A 114 5.24 -5.58 -3.76
N PHE A 115 6.05 -6.50 -3.23
CA PHE A 115 6.75 -7.54 -3.99
C PHE A 115 5.97 -8.85 -4.13
N VAL A 116 4.78 -8.94 -3.54
CA VAL A 116 3.94 -10.11 -3.72
C VAL A 116 3.57 -10.21 -5.19
N ASP A 117 4.09 -11.21 -5.86
CA ASP A 117 3.68 -11.52 -7.22
C ASP A 117 2.20 -11.89 -7.23
N VAL A 118 1.39 -10.95 -7.72
CA VAL A 118 -0.07 -11.10 -7.79
C VAL A 118 -0.46 -12.30 -8.68
N THR A 119 0.44 -12.74 -9.57
CA THR A 119 0.19 -13.87 -10.47
C THR A 119 0.43 -15.21 -9.79
N SER A 120 1.41 -15.30 -8.89
CA SER A 120 1.68 -16.54 -8.12
C SER A 120 0.85 -16.63 -6.84
N GLY A 121 0.40 -15.50 -6.30
CA GLY A 121 -0.31 -15.44 -5.02
C GLY A 121 0.54 -15.89 -3.83
N ILE A 122 1.86 -15.90 -3.97
CA ILE A 122 2.80 -16.34 -2.93
C ILE A 122 3.43 -15.10 -2.30
N VAL A 123 3.33 -14.98 -0.98
CA VAL A 123 4.08 -13.97 -0.23
C VAL A 123 5.51 -14.51 -0.03
N PRO A 124 6.55 -13.77 -0.46
CA PRO A 124 7.94 -14.17 -0.22
C PRO A 124 8.23 -14.39 1.26
N ASP A 125 9.08 -15.38 1.57
CA ASP A 125 9.42 -15.70 2.97
C ASP A 125 10.07 -14.51 3.68
N GLU A 126 10.88 -13.71 3.01
CA GLU A 126 11.47 -12.48 3.54
C GLU A 126 10.39 -11.46 3.97
N SER A 127 9.32 -11.33 3.19
CA SER A 127 8.18 -10.46 3.57
C SER A 127 7.41 -11.03 4.75
N LYS A 128 7.31 -12.35 4.88
CA LYS A 128 6.70 -13.01 6.04
C LYS A 128 7.53 -12.83 7.31
N GLU A 129 8.85 -12.93 7.20
CA GLU A 129 9.77 -12.66 8.32
C GLU A 129 9.63 -11.20 8.77
N THR A 130 9.64 -10.26 7.83
CA THR A 130 9.42 -8.83 8.14
C THR A 130 8.07 -8.59 8.82
N LEU A 131 7.00 -9.26 8.39
CA LEU A 131 5.70 -9.20 9.06
C LEU A 131 5.76 -9.75 10.50
N LYS A 132 6.43 -10.88 10.71
CA LYS A 132 6.60 -11.49 12.05
C LYS A 132 7.39 -10.59 12.99
N ASP A 133 8.43 -9.94 12.49
CA ASP A 133 9.28 -9.05 13.29
C ASP A 133 8.54 -7.76 13.72
N ASN A 134 7.52 -7.35 12.97
CA ASN A 134 6.76 -6.12 13.21
C ASN A 134 5.38 -6.33 13.82
N LEU A 135 4.93 -7.57 13.96
CA LEU A 135 3.65 -7.96 14.54
C LEU A 135 3.88 -8.87 15.74
N THR A 136 2.96 -8.86 16.69
CA THR A 136 2.93 -9.89 17.73
C THR A 136 2.54 -11.24 17.13
N ASP A 137 2.88 -12.34 17.81
CA ASP A 137 2.52 -13.70 17.37
C ASP A 137 1.01 -13.85 17.14
N GLU A 138 0.19 -13.19 18.00
CA GLU A 138 -1.26 -13.18 17.89
C GLU A 138 -1.73 -12.45 16.63
N GLU A 139 -1.15 -11.28 16.33
CA GLU A 139 -1.47 -10.47 15.16
C GLU A 139 -1.04 -11.16 13.87
N TYR A 140 0.16 -11.75 13.85
CA TYR A 140 0.62 -12.51 12.70
C TYR A 140 -0.29 -13.71 12.42
N LYS A 141 -0.70 -14.43 13.48
CA LYS A 141 -1.63 -15.55 13.37
C LYS A 141 -2.97 -15.11 12.77
N LEU A 142 -3.47 -13.93 13.13
CA LEU A 142 -4.73 -13.39 12.61
C LEU A 142 -4.72 -13.14 11.11
N ILE A 143 -3.62 -12.65 10.56
CA ILE A 143 -3.51 -12.39 9.12
C ILE A 143 -3.13 -13.64 8.33
N SER A 144 -2.55 -14.66 8.98
CA SER A 144 -2.12 -15.92 8.36
C SER A 144 -3.15 -17.05 8.44
N ASP A 145 -4.06 -17.04 9.42
CA ASP A 145 -5.11 -18.05 9.59
C ASP A 145 -6.35 -17.72 8.76
N ARG A 146 -6.61 -18.51 7.71
CA ARG A 146 -7.78 -18.35 6.81
C ARG A 146 -9.14 -18.64 7.45
N ASN A 147 -9.19 -19.15 8.69
CA ASN A 147 -10.39 -19.79 9.24
C ASN A 147 -11.12 -19.02 10.35
N ASP A 148 -10.65 -17.85 10.78
CA ASP A 148 -11.33 -17.17 11.90
C ASP A 148 -11.78 -15.74 11.52
N SER A 149 -12.99 -15.67 10.92
CA SER A 149 -13.70 -14.43 10.62
C SER A 149 -14.51 -13.94 11.83
N THR A 150 -13.88 -13.71 12.98
CA THR A 150 -14.59 -13.12 14.11
C THR A 150 -14.37 -11.62 14.23
N ILE A 151 -15.48 -10.93 14.34
CA ILE A 151 -15.66 -9.47 14.32
C ILE A 151 -14.81 -8.71 15.36
N ASN A 152 -14.34 -9.38 16.41
CA ASN A 152 -13.56 -8.78 17.47
C ASN A 152 -12.10 -8.43 17.14
N PHE A 153 -11.57 -8.95 16.04
CA PHE A 153 -10.19 -8.72 15.63
C PHE A 153 -10.00 -7.49 14.74
N LYS A 154 -11.07 -6.99 14.10
CA LYS A 154 -11.04 -5.78 13.27
C LYS A 154 -10.53 -4.55 14.02
N PHE A 155 -10.83 -4.45 15.33
CA PHE A 155 -10.45 -3.28 16.12
C PHE A 155 -8.94 -3.27 16.48
N LYS A 156 -8.33 -4.42 16.79
CA LYS A 156 -6.92 -4.47 17.19
C LYS A 156 -5.95 -4.20 16.04
N LEU A 157 -6.22 -4.74 14.85
CA LEU A 157 -5.40 -4.45 13.66
C LEU A 157 -5.58 -3.02 13.16
N ILE A 158 -6.80 -2.47 13.26
CA ILE A 158 -7.05 -1.05 12.95
C ILE A 158 -6.29 -0.16 13.93
N GLU A 159 -6.23 -0.49 15.21
CA GLU A 159 -5.42 0.23 16.20
C GLU A 159 -3.92 0.17 15.84
N LEU A 160 -3.40 -0.97 15.43
CA LEU A 160 -1.98 -1.14 15.08
C LEU A 160 -1.57 -0.29 13.87
N PHE A 161 -2.46 -0.19 12.88
CA PHE A 161 -2.21 0.57 11.65
C PHE A 161 -2.72 2.02 11.70
N SER A 162 -3.56 2.37 12.70
CA SER A 162 -4.12 3.71 12.87
C SER A 162 -3.64 4.45 14.14
N HIS A 163 -2.85 3.80 15.02
CA HIS A 163 -2.52 4.36 16.33
C HIS A 163 -1.39 5.40 16.25
N ASN A 164 -1.76 6.67 16.07
CA ASN A 164 -1.15 7.83 16.73
C ASN A 164 -1.84 9.17 16.42
N HIS A 165 -3.16 9.23 16.37
CA HIS A 165 -3.85 10.54 16.31
C HIS A 165 -4.90 10.77 17.41
N ILE A 166 -4.67 10.26 18.62
CA ILE A 166 -5.45 10.71 19.78
C ILE A 166 -4.49 11.07 20.92
N LEU A 167 -3.81 12.16 20.80
CA LEU A 167 -3.30 12.96 21.92
C LEU A 167 -3.01 14.36 21.41
N THR A 168 -4.02 15.22 21.38
CA THR A 168 -4.00 16.61 21.84
C THR A 168 -5.31 17.30 21.44
N ALA A 169 -6.34 17.02 22.21
CA ALA A 169 -7.43 17.98 22.40
C ALA A 169 -7.68 18.04 23.91
N LYS A 170 -6.83 18.77 24.60
CA LYS A 170 -7.13 19.31 25.93
C LYS A 170 -6.50 20.69 26.08
N ASN A 171 -7.41 21.65 26.19
CA ASN A 171 -7.33 23.06 26.59
C ASN A 171 -7.00 24.04 25.50
#